data_c9058196437af55d5ea8c249ad6a29fb
#
_entry.id   c9058196437af55d5ea8c249ad6a29fb
#
_cell.length_a   1.000
_cell.length_b   1.000
_cell.length_c   1.000
_cell.angle_alpha   90.00
_cell.angle_beta   90.00
_cell.angle_gamma   90.00
#
_symmetry.space_group_name_H-M   'P 1'
#
loop_
_entity.id
_entity.type
_entity.pdbx_description
1 polymer ?
#
loop_
_entity_poly.entity_id
_entity_poly.type
_entity_poly.pdbx_seq_one_letter_code
_entity_poly.pdbx_strand_id
1 'polypeptide(L)'
;MQLYRVCRQKYAELSGYGAQIAGGRWNRKGIPALYAAGNASLAVLEVLVHLDRSELPEDYVLLAIHVPAERIVAMDPALASHAVDLERFRTMGPATLLEEMVGFSVPSAIVPQDRVVVLYPETAAYRSTVRIGGMSPFGFDPRLFFTQPGRANG
;
A
#
# COMPACT_ATOMS: atom_id res chain seq x y z
N MET A 1 -6.70 12.76 -6.79
CA MET A 1 -5.24 12.63 -6.50
C MET A 1 -4.67 11.40 -7.18
N GLN A 2 -3.34 11.34 -7.30
CA GLN A 2 -2.64 10.16 -7.83
C GLN A 2 -1.90 9.47 -6.70
N LEU A 3 -2.09 8.15 -6.61
CA LEU A 3 -1.38 7.27 -5.68
C LEU A 3 -0.51 6.29 -6.47
N TYR A 4 0.45 5.67 -5.79
CA TYR A 4 1.41 4.77 -6.40
C TYR A 4 1.46 3.43 -5.66
N ARG A 5 1.63 2.36 -6.43
CA ARG A 5 1.84 1.01 -5.90
C ARG A 5 2.89 0.29 -6.72
N VAL A 6 3.85 -0.32 -6.04
CA VAL A 6 4.79 -1.28 -6.65
C VAL A 6 4.32 -2.67 -6.29
N CYS A 7 4.18 -3.55 -7.26
CA CYS A 7 3.78 -4.93 -7.03
C CYS A 7 4.25 -5.84 -8.18
N ARG A 8 4.21 -7.16 -8.00
CA ARG A 8 4.44 -8.09 -9.10
C ARG A 8 3.35 -7.91 -10.16
N GLN A 9 3.69 -8.03 -11.43
CA GLN A 9 2.78 -7.83 -12.56
C GLN A 9 1.49 -8.65 -12.44
N LYS A 10 1.57 -9.88 -11.95
CA LYS A 10 0.38 -10.74 -11.74
C LYS A 10 -0.61 -10.22 -10.71
N TYR A 11 -0.21 -9.25 -9.88
CA TYR A 11 -1.06 -8.59 -8.88
C TYR A 11 -1.32 -7.11 -9.23
N ALA A 12 -1.07 -6.73 -10.49
CA ALA A 12 -1.25 -5.36 -10.98
C ALA A 12 -2.73 -5.07 -11.28
N GLU A 13 -3.57 -5.26 -10.31
CA GLU A 13 -5.01 -5.08 -10.36
C GLU A 13 -5.52 -4.27 -9.16
N LEU A 14 -6.77 -3.85 -9.20
CA LEU A 14 -7.39 -3.01 -8.18
C LEU A 14 -8.32 -3.77 -7.23
N SER A 15 -8.32 -5.10 -7.24
CA SER A 15 -9.24 -5.91 -6.42
C SER A 15 -8.86 -6.00 -4.94
N GLY A 16 -7.60 -5.74 -4.60
CA GLY A 16 -7.09 -5.93 -3.24
C GLY A 16 -6.95 -7.40 -2.82
N TYR A 17 -7.01 -8.33 -3.77
CA TYR A 17 -6.99 -9.78 -3.53
C TYR A 17 -5.75 -10.26 -2.77
N GLY A 18 -4.57 -9.70 -3.05
CA GLY A 18 -3.35 -10.06 -2.32
C GLY A 18 -3.46 -9.82 -0.81
N ALA A 19 -3.99 -8.66 -0.42
CA ALA A 19 -4.20 -8.33 0.99
C ALA A 19 -5.38 -9.10 1.59
N GLN A 20 -6.37 -9.48 0.81
CA GLN A 20 -7.46 -10.36 1.25
C GLN A 20 -6.95 -11.72 1.71
N ILE A 21 -6.01 -12.32 0.98
CA ILE A 21 -5.42 -13.62 1.33
C ILE A 21 -4.43 -13.50 2.50
N ALA A 22 -3.51 -12.55 2.41
CA ALA A 22 -2.41 -12.42 3.36
C ALA A 22 -2.83 -11.76 4.68
N GLY A 23 -3.82 -10.88 4.63
CA GLY A 23 -4.06 -9.88 5.66
C GLY A 23 -2.98 -8.78 5.61
N GLY A 24 -3.20 -7.72 6.36
CA GLY A 24 -2.26 -6.61 6.48
C GLY A 24 -2.43 -5.87 7.80
N ARG A 25 -1.69 -4.77 7.98
CA ARG A 25 -1.81 -3.95 9.19
C ARG A 25 -3.23 -3.40 9.38
N TRP A 26 -3.91 -3.07 8.28
CA TRP A 26 -5.20 -2.37 8.28
C TRP A 26 -6.36 -3.22 7.78
N ASN A 27 -6.13 -4.50 7.45
CA ASN A 27 -7.18 -5.44 7.09
C ASN A 27 -6.90 -6.83 7.64
N ARG A 28 -7.93 -7.55 8.04
CA ARG A 28 -7.84 -8.99 8.34
C ARG A 28 -7.88 -9.80 7.04
N LYS A 29 -7.42 -11.05 7.13
CA LYS A 29 -7.67 -12.06 6.08
C LYS A 29 -9.17 -12.14 5.80
N GLY A 30 -9.51 -12.24 4.54
CA GLY A 30 -10.89 -12.25 4.06
C GLY A 30 -11.44 -10.86 3.65
N ILE A 31 -10.83 -9.77 4.13
CA ILE A 31 -11.23 -8.40 3.77
C ILE A 31 -10.27 -7.87 2.70
N PRO A 32 -10.75 -7.59 1.47
CA PRO A 32 -9.91 -7.04 0.42
C PRO A 32 -9.50 -5.60 0.74
N ALA A 33 -8.22 -5.30 0.55
CA ALA A 33 -7.67 -3.96 0.73
C ALA A 33 -6.55 -3.72 -0.26
N LEU A 34 -6.46 -2.51 -0.79
CA LEU A 34 -5.38 -2.09 -1.66
C LEU A 34 -4.54 -1.03 -0.95
N TYR A 35 -3.27 -1.32 -0.75
CA TYR A 35 -2.32 -0.40 -0.15
C TYR A 35 -1.59 0.37 -1.25
N ALA A 36 -1.60 1.68 -1.16
CA ALA A 36 -0.93 2.58 -2.09
C ALA A 36 -0.25 3.72 -1.33
N ALA A 37 0.78 4.30 -1.92
CA ALA A 37 1.55 5.38 -1.32
C ALA A 37 1.25 6.72 -1.99
N GLY A 38 1.47 7.82 -1.27
CA GLY A 38 1.30 9.17 -1.79
C GLY A 38 2.33 9.57 -2.85
N ASN A 39 3.46 8.86 -2.92
CA ASN A 39 4.49 9.06 -3.94
C ASN A 39 5.15 7.71 -4.33
N ALA A 40 5.83 7.70 -5.49
CA ALA A 40 6.45 6.49 -6.02
C ALA A 40 7.60 5.97 -5.16
N SER A 41 8.39 6.86 -4.56
CA SER A 41 9.52 6.47 -3.71
C SER A 41 9.06 5.73 -2.46
N LEU A 42 7.98 6.21 -1.82
CA LEU A 42 7.39 5.51 -0.69
C LEU A 42 6.82 4.15 -1.12
N ALA A 43 6.17 4.06 -2.28
CA ALA A 43 5.67 2.78 -2.80
C ALA A 43 6.79 1.74 -2.98
N VAL A 44 7.98 2.17 -3.40
CA VAL A 44 9.18 1.32 -3.48
C VAL A 44 9.63 0.88 -2.10
N LEU A 45 9.74 1.81 -1.14
CA LEU A 45 10.17 1.51 0.22
C LEU A 45 9.22 0.54 0.93
N GLU A 46 7.90 0.72 0.78
CA GLU A 46 6.88 -0.16 1.36
C GLU A 46 6.97 -1.61 0.85
N VAL A 47 7.41 -1.82 -0.38
CA VAL A 47 7.69 -3.17 -0.91
C VAL A 47 9.05 -3.67 -0.44
N LEU A 48 10.07 -2.82 -0.48
CA LEU A 48 11.46 -3.20 -0.26
C LEU A 48 11.70 -3.81 1.13
N VAL A 49 10.98 -3.34 2.16
CA VAL A 49 11.11 -3.87 3.53
C VAL A 49 10.59 -5.30 3.68
N HIS A 50 9.81 -5.79 2.71
CA HIS A 50 9.25 -7.15 2.71
C HIS A 50 9.97 -8.09 1.74
N LEU A 51 10.93 -7.59 0.96
CA LEU A 51 11.66 -8.40 -0.02
C LEU A 51 12.86 -9.08 0.62
N ASP A 52 13.13 -10.32 0.16
CA ASP A 52 14.41 -10.96 0.40
C ASP A 52 15.50 -10.19 -0.37
N ARG A 53 16.54 -9.77 0.33
CA ARG A 53 17.65 -9.01 -0.26
C ARG A 53 18.73 -9.88 -0.91
N SER A 54 18.59 -11.18 -0.85
CA SER A 54 19.53 -12.14 -1.47
C SER A 54 19.34 -12.24 -2.99
N GLU A 55 18.14 -11.90 -3.48
CA GLU A 55 17.79 -11.98 -4.89
C GLU A 55 17.19 -10.67 -5.40
N LEU A 56 17.58 -10.26 -6.61
CA LEU A 56 16.96 -9.13 -7.28
C LEU A 56 15.56 -9.54 -7.74
N PRO A 57 14.49 -8.87 -7.26
CA PRO A 57 13.14 -9.25 -7.65
C PRO A 57 12.86 -8.83 -9.10
N GLU A 58 12.23 -9.75 -9.83
CA GLU A 58 11.80 -9.57 -11.21
C GLU A 58 10.27 -9.43 -11.30
N ASP A 59 9.76 -9.07 -12.48
CA ASP A 59 8.33 -8.96 -12.79
C ASP A 59 7.56 -7.95 -11.94
N TYR A 60 8.21 -6.86 -11.52
CA TYR A 60 7.53 -5.78 -10.83
C TYR A 60 7.06 -4.69 -11.79
N VAL A 61 5.98 -4.04 -11.41
CA VAL A 61 5.42 -2.87 -12.09
C VAL A 61 5.13 -1.76 -11.09
N LEU A 62 5.22 -0.53 -11.58
CA LEU A 62 4.74 0.65 -10.89
C LEU A 62 3.37 1.01 -11.46
N LEU A 63 2.36 1.01 -10.60
CA LEU A 63 1.02 1.48 -10.89
C LEU A 63 0.86 2.92 -10.44
N ALA A 64 0.29 3.75 -11.30
CA ALA A 64 -0.31 5.03 -10.93
C ALA A 64 -1.83 4.84 -10.84
N ILE A 65 -2.42 5.21 -9.71
CA ILE A 65 -3.83 4.98 -9.41
C ILE A 65 -4.50 6.33 -9.20
N HIS A 66 -5.53 6.62 -9.97
CA HIS A 66 -6.35 7.82 -9.76
C HIS A 66 -7.43 7.56 -8.74
N VAL A 67 -7.51 8.46 -7.74
CA VAL A 67 -8.45 8.37 -6.63
C VAL A 67 -9.02 9.76 -6.35
N PRO A 68 -10.34 9.91 -6.10
CA PRO A 68 -10.91 11.17 -5.65
C PRO A 68 -10.39 11.51 -4.24
N ALA A 69 -9.66 12.63 -4.10
CA ALA A 69 -9.02 12.99 -2.84
C ALA A 69 -10.04 13.26 -1.71
N GLU A 70 -11.17 13.83 -2.08
CA GLU A 70 -12.29 14.15 -1.18
C GLU A 70 -12.98 12.90 -0.60
N ARG A 71 -12.70 11.73 -1.16
CA ARG A 71 -13.24 10.44 -0.69
C ARG A 71 -12.23 9.62 0.11
N ILE A 72 -11.12 10.23 0.52
CA ILE A 72 -10.12 9.65 1.42
C ILE A 72 -10.25 10.31 2.79
N VAL A 73 -10.52 9.50 3.80
CA VAL A 73 -10.55 9.97 5.20
C VAL A 73 -9.12 10.05 5.74
N ALA A 74 -8.72 11.21 6.22
CA ALA A 74 -7.44 11.34 6.93
C ALA A 74 -7.62 10.82 8.36
N MET A 75 -6.89 9.76 8.72
CA MET A 75 -6.91 9.23 10.07
C MET A 75 -5.89 9.94 10.96
N ASP A 76 -6.30 10.16 12.22
CA ASP A 76 -5.41 10.65 13.26
C ASP A 76 -4.31 9.60 13.53
N PRO A 77 -3.03 9.98 13.53
CA PRO A 77 -1.93 9.10 13.91
C PRO A 77 -2.09 8.45 15.28
N ALA A 78 -2.74 9.13 16.23
CA ALA A 78 -3.00 8.59 17.57
C ALA A 78 -3.86 7.33 17.53
N LEU A 79 -4.83 7.23 16.63
CA LEU A 79 -5.66 6.03 16.46
C LEU A 79 -4.85 4.82 15.99
N ALA A 80 -3.78 5.05 15.23
CA ALA A 80 -2.90 3.99 14.75
C ALA A 80 -2.01 3.39 15.84
N SER A 81 -1.84 4.09 16.96
CA SER A 81 -1.01 3.65 18.11
C SER A 81 -1.78 2.79 19.13
N HIS A 82 -3.11 2.82 19.12
CA HIS A 82 -3.93 2.05 20.04
C HIS A 82 -4.30 0.68 19.45
N ALA A 83 -3.81 -0.39 20.07
CA ALA A 83 -4.03 -1.75 19.58
C ALA A 83 -5.52 -2.13 19.43
N VAL A 84 -6.37 -1.62 20.32
CA VAL A 84 -7.82 -1.87 20.30
C VAL A 84 -8.47 -1.21 19.08
N ASP A 85 -8.10 0.03 18.78
CA ASP A 85 -8.64 0.76 17.63
C ASP A 85 -8.16 0.16 16.31
N LEU A 86 -6.89 -0.25 16.25
CA LEU A 86 -6.33 -0.93 15.11
C LEU A 86 -7.08 -2.26 14.83
N GLU A 87 -7.35 -3.04 15.88
CA GLU A 87 -8.06 -4.30 15.74
C GLU A 87 -9.52 -4.08 15.28
N ARG A 88 -10.16 -3.05 15.80
CA ARG A 88 -11.50 -2.63 15.34
C ARG A 88 -11.49 -2.28 13.86
N PHE A 89 -10.54 -1.46 13.41
CA PHE A 89 -10.39 -1.13 11.98
C PHE A 89 -10.15 -2.34 11.10
N ARG A 90 -9.26 -3.22 11.52
CA ARG A 90 -8.95 -4.46 10.79
C ARG A 90 -10.15 -5.37 10.65
N THR A 91 -11.04 -5.40 11.65
CA THR A 91 -12.22 -6.27 11.68
C THR A 91 -13.39 -5.66 10.93
N MET A 92 -13.61 -4.37 11.09
CA MET A 92 -14.75 -3.69 10.50
C MET A 92 -14.50 -3.28 9.03
N GLY A 93 -13.24 -3.07 8.65
CA GLY A 93 -12.86 -2.76 7.27
C GLY A 93 -13.76 -1.70 6.62
N PRO A 94 -14.34 -2.00 5.45
CA PRO A 94 -15.20 -1.06 4.74
C PRO A 94 -16.43 -0.59 5.51
N ALA A 95 -16.92 -1.38 6.47
CA ALA A 95 -18.10 -1.03 7.27
C ALA A 95 -17.89 0.20 8.17
N THR A 96 -16.64 0.61 8.40
CA THR A 96 -16.32 1.85 9.14
C THR A 96 -16.33 3.08 8.24
N LEU A 97 -16.32 2.89 6.93
CA LEU A 97 -16.35 3.97 5.96
C LEU A 97 -17.80 4.30 5.60
N LEU A 98 -18.06 5.58 5.43
CA LEU A 98 -19.29 6.00 4.77
C LEU A 98 -19.31 5.41 3.35
N GLU A 99 -20.47 5.07 2.82
CA GLU A 99 -20.63 4.46 1.50
C GLU A 99 -19.98 5.25 0.37
N GLU A 100 -19.83 6.56 0.55
CA GLU A 100 -19.20 7.48 -0.39
C GLU A 100 -17.68 7.51 -0.32
N MET A 101 -17.06 6.89 0.70
CA MET A 101 -15.61 6.89 0.87
C MET A 101 -14.99 5.69 0.16
N VAL A 102 -13.75 5.87 -0.32
CA VAL A 102 -13.00 4.80 -0.99
C VAL A 102 -11.91 4.21 -0.10
N GLY A 103 -11.54 4.90 0.96
CA GLY A 103 -10.49 4.46 1.87
C GLY A 103 -10.07 5.52 2.86
N PHE A 104 -8.96 5.29 3.54
CA PHE A 104 -8.38 6.23 4.49
C PHE A 104 -6.87 6.35 4.32
N SER A 105 -6.31 7.47 4.74
CA SER A 105 -4.88 7.71 4.75
C SER A 105 -4.31 7.68 6.16
N VAL A 106 -3.14 7.07 6.31
CA VAL A 106 -2.40 6.91 7.58
C VAL A 106 -0.94 7.31 7.36
N PRO A 107 -0.21 7.72 8.40
CA PRO A 107 1.24 7.84 8.33
C PRO A 107 1.87 6.50 7.95
N SER A 108 2.91 6.53 7.10
CA SER A 108 3.70 5.34 6.80
C SER A 108 4.44 4.86 8.05
N ALA A 109 4.56 3.55 8.20
CA ALA A 109 5.39 2.97 9.25
C ALA A 109 6.89 3.08 8.97
N ILE A 110 7.27 3.33 7.69
CA ILE A 110 8.67 3.41 7.24
C ILE A 110 9.12 4.86 7.21
N VAL A 111 8.27 5.76 6.69
CA VAL A 111 8.52 7.20 6.57
C VAL A 111 7.32 7.94 7.20
N PRO A 112 7.33 8.21 8.51
CA PRO A 112 6.16 8.79 9.21
C PRO A 112 5.70 10.16 8.69
N GLN A 113 6.56 10.88 7.97
CA GLN A 113 6.24 12.16 7.32
C GLN A 113 5.38 11.99 6.08
N ASP A 114 5.42 10.80 5.47
CA ASP A 114 4.65 10.43 4.31
C ASP A 114 3.41 9.59 4.68
N ARG A 115 2.48 9.44 3.75
CA ARG A 115 1.22 8.75 4.00
C ARG A 115 1.03 7.56 3.06
N VAL A 116 0.55 6.47 3.64
CA VAL A 116 -0.03 5.32 2.94
C VAL A 116 -1.54 5.49 2.91
N VAL A 117 -2.16 5.12 1.81
CA VAL A 117 -3.61 5.10 1.64
C VAL A 117 -4.07 3.66 1.53
N VAL A 118 -5.01 3.30 2.37
CA VAL A 118 -5.67 1.98 2.36
C VAL A 118 -7.02 2.15 1.70
N LEU A 119 -7.20 1.48 0.57
CA LEU A 119 -8.41 1.55 -0.25
C LEU A 119 -9.21 0.26 -0.10
N TYR A 120 -10.54 0.36 -0.09
CA TYR A 120 -11.43 -0.79 0.03
C TYR A 120 -12.24 -1.02 -1.24
N PRO A 121 -11.87 -2.03 -2.04
CA PRO A 121 -12.48 -2.31 -3.34
C PRO A 121 -13.97 -2.67 -3.32
N GLU A 122 -14.50 -3.04 -2.17
CA GLU A 122 -15.89 -3.45 -2.03
C GLU A 122 -16.88 -2.29 -1.97
N THR A 123 -16.42 -1.05 -1.70
CA THR A 123 -17.33 0.10 -1.67
C THR A 123 -17.82 0.47 -3.07
N ALA A 124 -19.07 0.91 -3.18
CA ALA A 124 -19.64 1.37 -4.45
C ALA A 124 -18.86 2.57 -5.01
N ALA A 125 -18.45 3.48 -4.13
CA ALA A 125 -17.63 4.63 -4.46
C ALA A 125 -16.29 4.22 -5.09
N TYR A 126 -15.61 3.22 -4.54
CA TYR A 126 -14.36 2.71 -5.11
C TYR A 126 -14.57 2.18 -6.52
N ARG A 127 -15.53 1.27 -6.71
CA ARG A 127 -15.80 0.66 -8.02
C ARG A 127 -16.15 1.67 -9.11
N SER A 128 -16.79 2.76 -8.74
CA SER A 128 -17.21 3.79 -9.70
C SER A 128 -16.12 4.82 -10.01
N THR A 129 -15.14 5.05 -9.12
CA THR A 129 -14.23 6.20 -9.22
C THR A 129 -12.75 5.87 -9.28
N VAL A 130 -12.31 4.75 -8.68
CA VAL A 130 -10.88 4.39 -8.66
C VAL A 130 -10.49 3.73 -9.98
N ARG A 131 -9.39 4.19 -10.59
CA ARG A 131 -8.91 3.73 -11.90
C ARG A 131 -7.40 3.62 -11.93
N ILE A 132 -6.88 2.69 -12.72
CA ILE A 132 -5.47 2.68 -13.10
C ILE A 132 -5.25 3.85 -14.08
N GLY A 133 -4.40 4.79 -13.70
CA GLY A 133 -3.99 5.93 -14.53
C GLY A 133 -2.77 5.61 -15.39
N GLY A 134 -1.97 4.62 -14.98
CA GLY A 134 -0.79 4.17 -15.72
C GLY A 134 -0.16 2.94 -15.08
N MET A 135 0.54 2.17 -15.90
CA MET A 135 1.33 1.02 -15.47
C MET A 135 2.62 0.99 -16.30
N SER A 136 3.74 0.84 -15.63
CA SER A 136 5.04 0.67 -16.29
C SER A 136 5.85 -0.43 -15.63
N PRO A 137 6.70 -1.15 -16.37
CA PRO A 137 7.67 -2.06 -15.78
C PRO A 137 8.54 -1.33 -14.75
N PHE A 138 8.83 -1.98 -13.65
CA PHE A 138 9.65 -1.43 -12.57
C PHE A 138 10.80 -2.37 -12.25
N GLY A 139 12.04 -1.86 -12.39
CA GLY A 139 13.26 -2.55 -11.98
C GLY A 139 13.83 -1.91 -10.72
N PHE A 140 14.16 -2.73 -9.74
CA PHE A 140 14.87 -2.24 -8.55
C PHE A 140 16.35 -2.00 -8.89
N ASP A 141 16.92 -0.93 -8.35
CA ASP A 141 18.36 -0.70 -8.45
C ASP A 141 19.11 -1.81 -7.67
N PRO A 142 20.05 -2.53 -8.31
CA PRO A 142 20.78 -3.62 -7.66
C PRO A 142 21.47 -3.21 -6.35
N ARG A 143 21.87 -1.95 -6.19
CA ARG A 143 22.51 -1.44 -4.97
C ARG A 143 21.62 -1.52 -3.73
N LEU A 144 20.30 -1.69 -3.90
CA LEU A 144 19.37 -1.88 -2.79
C LEU A 144 19.41 -3.30 -2.21
N PHE A 145 19.96 -4.27 -2.95
CA PHE A 145 19.94 -5.70 -2.61
C PHE A 145 21.31 -6.27 -2.23
N PHE A 146 22.37 -5.81 -2.88
CA PHE A 146 23.70 -6.32 -2.61
C PHE A 146 24.37 -5.51 -1.50
N THR A 147 24.59 -6.14 -0.34
CA THR A 147 25.57 -5.64 0.62
C THR A 147 26.95 -5.74 -0.05
N GLN A 148 27.64 -4.63 -0.19
CA GLN A 148 29.05 -4.67 -0.58
C GLN A 148 29.78 -5.62 0.37
N PRO A 149 30.58 -6.59 -0.12
CA PRO A 149 31.43 -7.39 0.73
C PRO A 149 32.31 -6.41 1.51
N GLY A 150 32.34 -6.54 2.83
CA GLY A 150 32.85 -5.57 3.76
C GLY A 150 34.16 -4.95 3.33
N ARG A 151 34.25 -3.64 3.45
CA ARG A 151 35.53 -2.99 3.73
C ARG A 151 36.00 -3.58 5.05
N ALA A 152 36.92 -4.55 4.96
CA ALA A 152 37.72 -4.92 6.11
C ALA A 152 38.34 -3.64 6.64
N ASN A 153 38.01 -3.30 7.88
CA ASN A 153 38.65 -2.22 8.61
C ASN A 153 40.14 -2.54 8.64
N GLY A 154 40.90 -1.80 7.85
CA GLY A 154 42.33 -1.67 8.01
C GLY A 154 42.65 -0.55 9.02
#